data_5751a2c99f3942bfddbbb1db97d4b53c
#
_entry.id   5751a2c99f3942bfddbbb1db97d4b53c
#
_cell.length_a   1.000
_cell.length_b   1.000
_cell.length_c   1.000
_cell.angle_alpha   90.00
_cell.angle_beta   90.00
_cell.angle_gamma   90.00
#
_symmetry.space_group_name_H-M   'P 1'
#
loop_
_entity.id
_entity.type
_entity.pdbx_description
1 polymer ?
#
loop_
_entity_poly.entity_id
_entity_poly.type
_entity_poly.pdbx_seq_one_letter_code
_entity_poly.pdbx_strand_id
1 'polypeptide(L)'
;MKRLLYKLLCVVFFAAIMAGCAMFAVRIKDNITREYVVPEQYGINGQITYSYTNDSDTDIVSANENKKCYFVRGNNFTDNEISIINIIIENIRAMNETITINTSISPRSMRILLKESLKTPDIFWVTGYQMEYDKNGQTYYKIYPAYSMSADSKNSLEEKLQKETDLFLQNNAEALNHDIWTAAYAVNDWLCQNVTYTDEKNIQNGQYYPYNSIVAPILRKEAICSGYAKTFVYLMNKAGYEAAYCTGYTSGGIYHAWNAIVYNGEATYIDPTYNASGNHMAYFCRTKEDLKERTENSIIWFSASDD
;
A
#
# COMPACT_ATOMS: atom_id res chain seq x y z
N MET A 1 -4.90 25.52 37.84
CA MET A 1 -4.85 24.05 37.98
C MET A 1 -5.44 23.29 36.80
N LYS A 2 -6.67 23.50 36.34
CA LYS A 2 -7.29 22.73 35.22
C LYS A 2 -6.52 22.77 33.89
N ARG A 3 -5.93 23.92 33.51
CA ARG A 3 -5.12 24.04 32.25
C ARG A 3 -3.77 23.29 32.31
N LEU A 4 -3.19 23.16 33.51
CA LEU A 4 -1.92 22.42 33.68
C LEU A 4 -2.18 20.92 33.66
N LEU A 5 -3.29 20.47 34.22
CA LEU A 5 -3.74 19.07 34.21
C LEU A 5 -4.06 18.59 32.75
N TYR A 6 -4.68 19.47 31.94
CA TYR A 6 -5.00 19.18 30.54
C TYR A 6 -3.71 19.05 29.67
N LYS A 7 -2.73 19.93 29.90
CA LYS A 7 -1.44 19.84 29.23
C LYS A 7 -0.66 18.58 29.64
N LEU A 8 -0.74 18.19 30.92
CA LEU A 8 -0.11 16.95 31.41
C LEU A 8 -0.79 15.70 30.83
N LEU A 9 -2.12 15.68 30.72
CA LEU A 9 -2.89 14.62 30.09
C LEU A 9 -2.58 14.49 28.58
N CYS A 10 -2.45 15.60 27.86
CA CYS A 10 -2.06 15.58 26.45
C CYS A 10 -0.62 15.07 26.25
N VAL A 11 0.33 15.43 27.11
CA VAL A 11 1.70 14.94 27.07
C VAL A 11 1.77 13.43 27.36
N VAL A 12 1.00 12.95 28.33
CA VAL A 12 0.93 11.52 28.68
C VAL A 12 0.25 10.74 27.56
N PHE A 13 -0.79 11.29 26.93
CA PHE A 13 -1.47 10.66 25.79
C PHE A 13 -0.56 10.62 24.53
N PHE A 14 0.19 11.70 24.26
CA PHE A 14 1.18 11.73 23.19
C PHE A 14 2.37 10.81 23.46
N ALA A 15 2.85 10.72 24.70
CA ALA A 15 3.89 9.77 25.09
C ALA A 15 3.42 8.32 24.98
N ALA A 16 2.15 8.02 25.26
CA ALA A 16 1.56 6.69 25.06
C ALA A 16 1.41 6.33 23.58
N ILE A 17 1.09 7.29 22.70
CA ILE A 17 1.03 7.08 21.24
C ILE A 17 2.44 6.90 20.67
N MET A 18 3.44 7.67 21.12
CA MET A 18 4.83 7.53 20.69
C MET A 18 5.51 6.27 21.25
N ALA A 19 5.12 5.81 22.44
CA ALA A 19 5.57 4.54 23.03
C ALA A 19 4.88 3.32 22.38
N GLY A 20 3.70 3.49 21.77
CA GLY A 20 2.97 2.44 21.04
C GLY A 20 3.63 2.00 19.72
N CYS A 21 4.64 2.73 19.24
CA CYS A 21 5.42 2.34 18.06
C CYS A 21 6.59 1.40 18.37
N ALA A 22 6.87 1.13 19.63
CA ALA A 22 7.82 0.10 20.03
C ALA A 22 7.12 -1.27 20.03
N MET A 23 7.72 -2.27 19.38
CA MET A 23 7.24 -3.65 19.37
C MET A 23 7.06 -4.17 20.81
N PHE A 24 5.84 -4.20 21.30
CA PHE A 24 5.53 -4.88 22.57
C PHE A 24 5.24 -6.35 22.26
N ALA A 25 6.23 -7.21 22.47
CA ALA A 25 6.00 -8.63 22.61
C ALA A 25 5.43 -8.91 24.00
N VAL A 26 4.13 -9.09 24.14
CA VAL A 26 3.51 -9.54 25.39
C VAL A 26 3.67 -11.06 25.47
N ARG A 27 4.50 -11.53 26.41
CA ARG A 27 4.69 -12.95 26.67
C ARG A 27 3.51 -13.46 27.48
N ILE A 28 2.59 -14.21 26.86
CA ILE A 28 1.59 -15.00 27.58
C ILE A 28 2.18 -16.40 27.83
N LYS A 29 1.73 -17.06 28.89
CA LYS A 29 2.23 -18.35 29.42
C LYS A 29 2.19 -19.55 28.45
N ASP A 30 1.64 -19.37 27.25
CA ASP A 30 1.29 -20.46 26.31
C ASP A 30 2.11 -20.40 25.01
N ASN A 31 3.39 -20.12 25.01
CA ASN A 31 4.26 -20.15 23.81
C ASN A 31 3.78 -19.34 22.58
N ILE A 32 2.72 -18.53 22.73
CA ILE A 32 2.15 -17.69 21.68
C ILE A 32 2.84 -16.32 21.71
N THR A 33 3.31 -15.87 20.54
CA THR A 33 3.80 -14.50 20.36
C THR A 33 2.73 -13.65 19.72
N ARG A 34 2.54 -12.44 20.27
CA ARG A 34 1.67 -11.40 19.68
C ARG A 34 2.53 -10.22 19.27
N GLU A 35 2.35 -9.79 18.04
CA GLU A 35 3.06 -8.65 17.48
C GLU A 35 2.10 -7.72 16.74
N TYR A 36 2.42 -6.42 16.75
CA TYR A 36 1.72 -5.44 15.93
C TYR A 36 2.56 -5.13 14.69
N VAL A 37 1.96 -5.30 13.52
CA VAL A 37 2.56 -4.93 12.24
C VAL A 37 1.83 -3.69 11.75
N VAL A 38 2.55 -2.59 11.64
CA VAL A 38 2.03 -1.31 11.14
C VAL A 38 2.60 -1.02 9.75
N PRO A 39 1.89 -0.25 8.91
CA PRO A 39 2.43 0.24 7.65
C PRO A 39 3.72 1.02 7.88
N GLU A 40 4.58 1.05 6.88
CA GLU A 40 5.74 1.96 6.90
C GLU A 40 5.25 3.39 7.02
N GLN A 41 5.75 4.11 8.04
CA GLN A 41 5.48 5.54 8.18
C GLN A 41 6.43 6.30 7.24
N TYR A 42 5.87 7.02 6.28
CA TYR A 42 6.62 7.89 5.40
C TYR A 42 7.15 9.09 6.20
N GLY A 43 8.45 9.36 6.13
CA GLY A 43 9.04 10.59 6.62
C GLY A 43 9.76 10.58 7.97
N ILE A 44 9.93 9.43 8.66
CA ILE A 44 10.76 9.35 9.88
C ILE A 44 12.05 8.59 9.56
N ASN A 45 13.19 9.23 9.80
CA ASN A 45 14.54 8.69 9.64
C ASN A 45 14.72 7.38 10.41
N GLY A 46 14.60 6.26 9.71
CA GLY A 46 14.93 4.94 10.20
C GLY A 46 15.28 4.05 9.03
N GLN A 47 16.58 3.79 8.83
CA GLN A 47 17.03 2.80 7.86
C GLN A 47 16.53 1.43 8.27
N ILE A 48 15.52 0.92 7.58
CA ILE A 48 15.14 -0.50 7.66
C ILE A 48 15.70 -1.17 6.41
N THR A 49 16.90 -1.75 6.54
CA THR A 49 17.50 -2.54 5.46
C THR A 49 16.88 -3.93 5.50
N TYR A 50 16.11 -4.27 4.48
CA TYR A 50 15.61 -5.64 4.28
C TYR A 50 16.58 -6.38 3.35
N SER A 51 17.27 -7.40 3.88
CA SER A 51 17.95 -8.40 3.06
C SER A 51 17.00 -9.58 2.89
N TYR A 52 16.60 -9.86 1.67
CA TYR A 52 15.83 -11.05 1.34
C TYR A 52 16.78 -12.26 1.29
N THR A 53 16.47 -13.30 2.06
CA THR A 53 17.06 -14.62 1.86
C THR A 53 16.03 -15.48 1.15
N ASN A 54 16.42 -16.11 0.05
CA ASN A 54 15.60 -17.09 -0.65
C ASN A 54 15.48 -18.34 0.24
N ASP A 55 14.41 -18.45 1.01
CA ASP A 55 14.03 -19.71 1.62
C ASP A 55 13.07 -20.43 0.66
N SER A 56 13.62 -21.46 0.03
CA SER A 56 12.86 -22.35 -0.85
C SER A 56 12.13 -23.40 -0.02
N ASP A 57 10.97 -23.09 0.51
CA ASP A 57 10.08 -24.07 1.09
C ASP A 57 8.71 -24.05 0.40
N THR A 58 8.44 -25.18 -0.24
CA THR A 58 7.22 -25.45 -1.01
C THR A 58 6.17 -26.08 -0.13
N ASP A 59 5.33 -25.29 0.52
CA ASP A 59 4.08 -25.76 1.07
C ASP A 59 2.89 -25.03 0.45
N ILE A 60 2.10 -25.79 -0.30
CA ILE A 60 0.94 -25.32 -1.04
C ILE A 60 -0.19 -25.02 -0.06
N VAL A 61 -0.52 -23.76 0.13
CA VAL A 61 -1.79 -23.34 0.70
C VAL A 61 -2.86 -23.54 -0.37
N SER A 62 -3.86 -24.40 -0.11
CA SER A 62 -4.98 -24.60 -1.03
C SER A 62 -5.80 -23.30 -1.11
N ALA A 63 -5.49 -22.47 -2.09
CA ALA A 63 -6.34 -21.36 -2.49
C ALA A 63 -7.54 -21.90 -3.28
N ASN A 64 -8.70 -21.31 -3.06
CA ASN A 64 -9.90 -21.61 -3.85
C ASN A 64 -9.63 -21.20 -5.32
N GLU A 65 -9.60 -22.17 -6.23
CA GLU A 65 -9.09 -22.06 -7.60
C GLU A 65 -9.84 -21.11 -8.54
N ASN A 66 -10.86 -20.37 -8.08
CA ASN A 66 -11.77 -19.61 -8.94
C ASN A 66 -11.83 -18.09 -8.70
N LYS A 67 -10.91 -17.50 -7.93
CA LYS A 67 -10.85 -16.03 -7.80
C LYS A 67 -9.56 -15.51 -8.39
N LYS A 68 -9.66 -14.74 -9.47
CA LYS A 68 -8.52 -14.04 -10.09
C LYS A 68 -7.89 -13.07 -9.09
N CYS A 69 -6.58 -13.18 -8.92
CA CYS A 69 -5.81 -12.39 -7.99
C CYS A 69 -5.46 -11.02 -8.57
N TYR A 70 -5.67 -9.96 -7.80
CA TYR A 70 -5.25 -8.58 -8.13
C TYR A 70 -3.73 -8.35 -8.04
N PHE A 71 -2.98 -9.37 -7.68
CA PHE A 71 -1.54 -9.29 -7.47
C PHE A 71 -0.84 -10.13 -8.53
N VAL A 72 -0.09 -9.50 -9.42
CA VAL A 72 0.46 -10.17 -10.60
C VAL A 72 1.89 -10.65 -10.39
N ARG A 73 2.74 -9.90 -9.75
CA ARG A 73 4.10 -10.34 -9.43
C ARG A 73 4.88 -9.28 -8.65
N GLY A 74 5.44 -9.63 -7.50
CA GLY A 74 6.59 -8.91 -6.95
C GLY A 74 7.86 -9.54 -7.54
N ASN A 75 8.84 -8.76 -7.95
CA ASN A 75 10.10 -9.30 -8.46
C ASN A 75 10.88 -10.13 -7.43
N ASN A 76 10.45 -10.13 -6.16
CA ASN A 76 11.14 -10.71 -5.03
C ASN A 76 10.28 -11.67 -4.19
N PHE A 77 9.13 -12.12 -4.69
CA PHE A 77 8.25 -13.06 -3.98
C PHE A 77 8.09 -14.37 -4.73
N THR A 78 8.05 -15.47 -3.98
CA THR A 78 7.69 -16.79 -4.48
C THR A 78 6.19 -16.87 -4.76
N ASP A 79 5.76 -17.84 -5.55
CA ASP A 79 4.33 -18.07 -5.81
C ASP A 79 3.51 -18.33 -4.52
N ASN A 80 4.12 -19.02 -3.54
CA ASN A 80 3.53 -19.23 -2.22
C ASN A 80 3.34 -17.91 -1.45
N GLU A 81 4.33 -17.02 -1.44
CA GLU A 81 4.23 -15.71 -0.79
C GLU A 81 3.19 -14.82 -1.47
N ILE A 82 3.11 -14.86 -2.80
CA ILE A 82 2.06 -14.18 -3.58
C ILE A 82 0.67 -14.72 -3.19
N SER A 83 0.53 -16.04 -3.09
CA SER A 83 -0.72 -16.67 -2.65
C SER A 83 -1.14 -16.21 -1.25
N ILE A 84 -0.18 -16.13 -0.32
CA ILE A 84 -0.44 -15.64 1.05
C ILE A 84 -0.89 -14.17 1.04
N ILE A 85 -0.23 -13.30 0.27
CA ILE A 85 -0.64 -11.89 0.15
C ILE A 85 -2.07 -11.80 -0.37
N ASN A 86 -2.42 -12.58 -1.40
CA ASN A 86 -3.76 -12.59 -1.97
C ASN A 86 -4.82 -13.07 -0.97
N ILE A 87 -4.53 -14.12 -0.19
CA ILE A 87 -5.41 -14.58 0.90
C ILE A 87 -5.64 -13.46 1.91
N ILE A 88 -4.60 -12.74 2.29
CA ILE A 88 -4.70 -11.59 3.21
C ILE A 88 -5.60 -10.51 2.61
N ILE A 89 -5.38 -10.13 1.35
CA ILE A 89 -6.13 -9.09 0.64
C ILE A 89 -7.61 -9.45 0.55
N GLU A 90 -7.95 -10.67 0.15
CA GLU A 90 -9.34 -11.13 0.06
C GLU A 90 -10.07 -11.10 1.41
N ASN A 91 -9.40 -11.55 2.47
CA ASN A 91 -9.97 -11.50 3.82
C ASN A 91 -10.18 -10.07 4.31
N ILE A 92 -9.28 -9.15 3.99
CA ILE A 92 -9.42 -7.71 4.29
C ILE A 92 -10.61 -7.12 3.54
N ARG A 93 -10.77 -7.43 2.26
CA ARG A 93 -11.91 -6.95 1.46
C ARG A 93 -13.24 -7.45 2.02
N ALA A 94 -13.28 -8.69 2.51
CA ALA A 94 -14.41 -9.25 3.21
C ALA A 94 -14.63 -8.69 4.64
N MET A 95 -13.76 -7.79 5.13
CA MET A 95 -13.79 -7.24 6.49
C MET A 95 -13.73 -8.33 7.58
N ASN A 96 -13.04 -9.44 7.33
CA ASN A 96 -12.89 -10.51 8.30
C ASN A 96 -12.08 -10.04 9.51
N GLU A 97 -12.57 -10.28 10.71
CA GLU A 97 -11.91 -9.89 11.96
C GLU A 97 -10.65 -10.73 12.24
N THR A 98 -10.60 -11.95 11.71
CA THR A 98 -9.48 -12.88 11.90
C THR A 98 -9.17 -13.61 10.60
N ILE A 99 -7.88 -13.60 10.25
CA ILE A 99 -7.34 -14.35 9.11
C ILE A 99 -6.43 -15.44 9.66
N THR A 100 -6.69 -16.70 9.31
CA THR A 100 -5.82 -17.82 9.70
C THR A 100 -5.07 -18.33 8.49
N ILE A 101 -3.74 -18.38 8.58
CA ILE A 101 -2.86 -18.86 7.51
C ILE A 101 -2.00 -20.01 8.06
N ASN A 102 -2.11 -21.17 7.42
CA ASN A 102 -1.28 -22.33 7.72
C ASN A 102 -0.08 -22.30 6.75
N THR A 103 1.10 -22.09 7.27
CA THR A 103 2.32 -22.00 6.47
C THR A 103 3.54 -22.13 7.35
N SER A 104 4.65 -22.60 6.77
CA SER A 104 5.96 -22.72 7.42
C SER A 104 6.86 -21.49 7.26
N ILE A 105 6.40 -20.45 6.56
CA ILE A 105 7.21 -19.23 6.40
C ILE A 105 7.56 -18.60 7.75
N SER A 106 8.72 -17.95 7.80
CA SER A 106 9.20 -17.35 9.05
C SER A 106 8.30 -16.16 9.48
N PRO A 107 8.23 -15.84 10.78
CA PRO A 107 7.54 -14.65 11.25
C PRO A 107 8.08 -13.35 10.64
N ARG A 108 9.36 -13.32 10.26
CA ARG A 108 9.97 -12.20 9.55
C ARG A 108 9.36 -12.04 8.15
N SER A 109 9.27 -13.14 7.39
CA SER A 109 8.64 -13.15 6.07
C SER A 109 7.17 -12.76 6.16
N MET A 110 6.40 -13.35 7.11
CA MET A 110 4.99 -13.00 7.30
C MET A 110 4.80 -11.49 7.56
N ARG A 111 5.67 -10.85 8.37
CA ARG A 111 5.61 -9.39 8.57
C ARG A 111 5.82 -8.60 7.28
N ILE A 112 6.69 -9.08 6.41
CA ILE A 112 6.91 -8.46 5.09
C ILE A 112 5.64 -8.58 4.25
N LEU A 113 5.07 -9.78 4.14
CA LEU A 113 3.85 -10.02 3.34
C LEU A 113 2.66 -9.19 3.84
N LEU A 114 2.51 -9.05 5.16
CA LEU A 114 1.50 -8.18 5.77
C LEU A 114 1.69 -6.71 5.40
N LYS A 115 2.93 -6.21 5.39
CA LYS A 115 3.23 -4.84 4.95
C LYS A 115 2.98 -4.65 3.47
N GLU A 116 3.36 -5.62 2.66
CA GLU A 116 3.16 -5.56 1.22
C GLU A 116 1.66 -5.58 0.85
N SER A 117 0.83 -6.36 1.56
CA SER A 117 -0.62 -6.35 1.34
C SER A 117 -1.27 -4.99 1.59
N LEU A 118 -0.71 -4.14 2.49
CA LEU A 118 -1.17 -2.77 2.72
C LEU A 118 -0.85 -1.79 1.57
N LYS A 119 -0.01 -2.21 0.63
CA LYS A 119 0.30 -1.43 -0.58
C LYS A 119 -0.77 -1.57 -1.66
N THR A 120 -1.70 -2.52 -1.50
CA THR A 120 -2.83 -2.73 -2.41
C THR A 120 -3.61 -1.42 -2.58
N PRO A 121 -3.81 -0.93 -3.82
CA PRO A 121 -4.31 0.42 -4.05
C PRO A 121 -5.69 0.69 -3.45
N ASP A 122 -6.62 -0.23 -3.62
CA ASP A 122 -8.02 -0.11 -3.18
C ASP A 122 -8.24 -0.35 -1.67
N ILE A 123 -7.23 -0.83 -0.94
CA ILE A 123 -7.32 -1.02 0.51
C ILE A 123 -6.93 0.27 1.24
N PHE A 124 -7.91 1.00 1.76
CA PHE A 124 -7.71 2.27 2.47
C PHE A 124 -8.22 2.27 3.92
N TRP A 125 -8.83 1.19 4.36
CA TRP A 125 -9.49 1.08 5.68
C TRP A 125 -8.71 0.25 6.70
N VAL A 126 -7.51 -0.21 6.38
CA VAL A 126 -6.64 -0.97 7.28
C VAL A 126 -5.44 -0.13 7.68
N THR A 127 -5.20 -0.03 8.99
CA THR A 127 -4.09 0.76 9.56
C THR A 127 -2.94 -0.12 10.05
N GLY A 128 -3.10 -1.44 10.06
CA GLY A 128 -2.09 -2.39 10.49
C GLY A 128 -2.70 -3.73 10.88
N TYR A 129 -1.88 -4.57 11.50
CA TYR A 129 -2.28 -5.91 11.94
C TYR A 129 -1.74 -6.21 13.32
N GLN A 130 -2.49 -7.00 14.09
CA GLN A 130 -1.93 -7.81 15.17
C GLN A 130 -1.71 -9.22 14.63
N MET A 131 -0.56 -9.82 14.91
CA MET A 131 -0.21 -11.17 14.48
C MET A 131 0.10 -12.04 15.68
N GLU A 132 -0.46 -13.24 15.71
CA GLU A 132 -0.17 -14.29 16.69
C GLU A 132 0.41 -15.52 15.96
N TYR A 133 1.43 -16.12 16.54
CA TYR A 133 2.04 -17.34 16.04
C TYR A 133 2.71 -18.15 17.16
N ASP A 134 2.89 -19.45 16.96
CA ASP A 134 3.60 -20.35 17.89
C ASP A 134 5.12 -20.25 17.66
N LYS A 135 5.87 -20.08 18.75
CA LYS A 135 7.33 -20.04 18.73
C LYS A 135 8.04 -21.37 18.49
N ASN A 136 7.34 -22.48 18.77
CA ASN A 136 7.93 -23.81 18.76
C ASN A 136 7.90 -24.51 17.40
N GLY A 137 7.65 -23.73 16.36
CA GLY A 137 7.82 -24.21 15.03
C GLY A 137 6.57 -24.62 14.28
N GLN A 138 5.66 -23.86 14.05
CA GLN A 138 4.76 -23.88 13.53
C GLN A 138 4.06 -23.50 12.64
N THR A 139 3.28 -23.72 12.21
CA THR A 139 2.47 -24.01 11.05
C THR A 139 1.24 -23.13 10.91
N TYR A 140 1.01 -22.14 11.80
CA TYR A 140 -0.11 -21.24 11.63
C TYR A 140 0.14 -19.82 12.15
N TYR A 141 -0.49 -18.87 11.49
CA TYR A 141 -0.60 -17.49 11.91
C TYR A 141 -2.06 -17.11 12.08
N LYS A 142 -2.39 -16.40 13.16
CA LYS A 142 -3.65 -15.68 13.30
C LYS A 142 -3.37 -14.20 13.18
N ILE A 143 -4.03 -13.56 12.23
CA ILE A 143 -3.85 -12.17 11.89
C ILE A 143 -5.17 -11.45 12.15
N TYR A 144 -5.10 -10.33 12.85
CA TYR A 144 -6.25 -9.50 13.19
C TYR A 144 -6.04 -8.12 12.55
N PRO A 145 -6.71 -7.82 11.44
CA PRO A 145 -6.62 -6.53 10.79
C PRO A 145 -7.14 -5.41 11.70
N ALA A 146 -6.42 -4.30 11.76
CA ALA A 146 -6.86 -3.11 12.46
C ALA A 146 -7.64 -2.20 11.49
N TYR A 147 -8.95 -2.30 11.50
CA TYR A 147 -9.83 -1.49 10.67
C TYR A 147 -10.03 -0.09 11.25
N SER A 148 -9.85 0.93 10.41
CA SER A 148 -10.01 2.35 10.78
C SER A 148 -11.47 2.82 10.71
N MET A 149 -12.36 2.01 10.13
CA MET A 149 -13.77 2.35 9.93
C MET A 149 -14.66 1.11 9.90
N SER A 150 -15.97 1.31 10.03
CA SER A 150 -16.98 0.26 9.88
C SER A 150 -17.18 -0.13 8.41
N ALA A 151 -17.80 -1.29 8.18
CA ALA A 151 -18.17 -1.75 6.85
C ALA A 151 -19.09 -0.75 6.12
N ASP A 152 -20.06 -0.15 6.80
CA ASP A 152 -20.97 0.84 6.21
C ASP A 152 -20.21 2.10 5.77
N SER A 153 -19.26 2.58 6.58
CA SER A 153 -18.44 3.74 6.23
C SER A 153 -17.54 3.44 5.04
N LYS A 154 -16.95 2.23 5.00
CA LYS A 154 -16.15 1.73 3.87
C LYS A 154 -17.00 1.71 2.60
N ASN A 155 -18.16 1.06 2.62
CA ASN A 155 -19.04 0.94 1.46
C ASN A 155 -19.48 2.31 0.93
N SER A 156 -19.82 3.25 1.83
CA SER A 156 -20.17 4.61 1.43
C SER A 156 -19.01 5.38 0.75
N LEU A 157 -17.77 5.12 1.17
CA LEU A 157 -16.60 5.70 0.50
C LEU A 157 -16.31 5.02 -0.84
N GLU A 158 -16.47 3.69 -0.92
CA GLU A 158 -16.31 2.94 -2.17
C GLU A 158 -17.31 3.41 -3.24
N GLU A 159 -18.58 3.65 -2.90
CA GLU A 159 -19.57 4.21 -3.82
C GLU A 159 -19.15 5.59 -4.36
N LYS A 160 -18.61 6.46 -3.50
CA LYS A 160 -18.12 7.77 -3.93
C LYS A 160 -16.88 7.65 -4.81
N LEU A 161 -15.94 6.77 -4.45
CA LEU A 161 -14.76 6.49 -5.25
C LEU A 161 -15.14 5.93 -6.62
N GLN A 162 -16.08 4.98 -6.67
CA GLN A 162 -16.55 4.40 -7.93
C GLN A 162 -17.13 5.47 -8.83
N LYS A 163 -18.00 6.34 -8.30
CA LYS A 163 -18.60 7.44 -9.08
C LYS A 163 -17.56 8.37 -9.70
N GLU A 164 -16.57 8.81 -8.92
CA GLU A 164 -15.50 9.68 -9.42
C GLU A 164 -14.58 8.96 -10.41
N THR A 165 -14.35 7.67 -10.19
CA THR A 165 -13.59 6.82 -11.10
C THR A 165 -14.32 6.65 -12.43
N ASP A 166 -15.62 6.38 -12.42
CA ASP A 166 -16.43 6.25 -13.64
C ASP A 166 -16.43 7.54 -14.46
N LEU A 167 -16.49 8.70 -13.80
CA LEU A 167 -16.36 9.99 -14.45
C LEU A 167 -14.99 10.18 -15.10
N PHE A 168 -13.92 9.77 -14.41
CA PHE A 168 -12.57 9.79 -14.98
C PHE A 168 -12.47 8.89 -16.22
N LEU A 169 -12.93 7.63 -16.12
CA LEU A 169 -12.90 6.67 -17.21
C LEU A 169 -13.69 7.16 -18.43
N GLN A 170 -14.88 7.71 -18.21
CA GLN A 170 -15.72 8.25 -19.26
C GLN A 170 -15.07 9.46 -19.97
N ASN A 171 -14.54 10.40 -19.19
CA ASN A 171 -13.93 11.62 -19.74
C ASN A 171 -12.62 11.37 -20.50
N ASN A 172 -11.95 10.26 -20.22
CA ASN A 172 -10.66 9.89 -20.82
C ASN A 172 -10.77 8.62 -21.71
N ALA A 173 -11.97 8.18 -22.07
CA ALA A 173 -12.22 6.90 -22.73
C ALA A 173 -11.40 6.70 -24.02
N GLU A 174 -11.21 7.74 -24.83
CA GLU A 174 -10.40 7.67 -26.05
C GLU A 174 -8.94 7.34 -25.74
N ALA A 175 -8.32 8.06 -24.79
CA ALA A 175 -6.93 7.84 -24.40
C ALA A 175 -6.73 6.48 -23.70
N LEU A 176 -7.68 6.09 -22.85
CA LEU A 176 -7.62 4.84 -22.09
C LEU A 176 -7.82 3.59 -22.95
N ASN A 177 -8.49 3.70 -24.09
CA ASN A 177 -8.68 2.58 -25.03
C ASN A 177 -7.65 2.54 -26.17
N HIS A 178 -6.69 3.46 -26.19
CA HIS A 178 -5.70 3.53 -27.28
C HIS A 178 -4.55 2.52 -27.06
N ASP A 179 -3.68 2.78 -26.10
CA ASP A 179 -2.58 1.91 -25.68
C ASP A 179 -2.13 2.23 -24.25
N ILE A 180 -1.29 1.37 -23.69
CA ILE A 180 -0.82 1.53 -22.30
C ILE A 180 -0.06 2.84 -22.06
N TRP A 181 0.70 3.33 -23.04
CA TRP A 181 1.46 4.58 -22.91
C TRP A 181 0.52 5.78 -22.86
N THR A 182 -0.45 5.82 -23.77
CA THR A 182 -1.47 6.87 -23.85
C THR A 182 -2.37 6.86 -22.61
N ALA A 183 -2.76 5.68 -22.15
CA ALA A 183 -3.51 5.52 -20.91
C ALA A 183 -2.71 6.01 -19.68
N ALA A 184 -1.45 5.60 -19.57
CA ALA A 184 -0.56 6.03 -18.49
C ALA A 184 -0.35 7.55 -18.50
N TYR A 185 -0.22 8.15 -19.69
CA TYR A 185 -0.12 9.59 -19.84
C TYR A 185 -1.40 10.30 -19.35
N ALA A 186 -2.58 9.81 -19.75
CA ALA A 186 -3.85 10.40 -19.31
C ALA A 186 -4.03 10.33 -17.79
N VAL A 187 -3.67 9.20 -17.17
CA VAL A 187 -3.70 9.05 -15.70
C VAL A 187 -2.70 9.98 -15.01
N ASN A 188 -1.45 10.04 -15.51
CA ASN A 188 -0.43 10.93 -14.98
C ASN A 188 -0.84 12.40 -15.09
N ASP A 189 -1.32 12.81 -16.26
CA ASP A 189 -1.73 14.19 -16.52
C ASP A 189 -2.92 14.60 -15.65
N TRP A 190 -3.90 13.71 -15.49
CA TRP A 190 -5.02 13.95 -14.58
C TRP A 190 -4.55 14.15 -13.14
N LEU A 191 -3.62 13.31 -12.65
CA LEU A 191 -3.02 13.47 -11.31
C LEU A 191 -2.29 14.80 -11.18
N CYS A 192 -1.49 15.17 -12.18
CA CYS A 192 -0.76 16.42 -12.18
C CYS A 192 -1.66 17.67 -12.17
N GLN A 193 -2.78 17.61 -12.89
CA GLN A 193 -3.71 18.74 -13.01
C GLN A 193 -4.67 18.89 -11.83
N ASN A 194 -5.02 17.77 -11.18
CA ASN A 194 -6.13 17.74 -10.22
C ASN A 194 -5.70 17.49 -8.78
N VAL A 195 -4.49 17.01 -8.53
CA VAL A 195 -4.05 16.63 -7.18
C VAL A 195 -2.91 17.54 -6.72
N THR A 196 -3.08 18.11 -5.54
CA THR A 196 -2.04 18.93 -4.89
C THR A 196 -1.27 18.09 -3.88
N TYR A 197 0.05 18.19 -3.89
CA TYR A 197 0.87 17.55 -2.87
C TYR A 197 0.63 18.20 -1.51
N THR A 198 0.34 17.40 -0.50
CA THR A 198 0.13 17.87 0.88
C THR A 198 1.27 17.40 1.78
N ASP A 199 1.61 18.21 2.78
CA ASP A 199 2.54 17.82 3.84
C ASP A 199 1.72 17.15 4.97
N GLU A 200 2.17 16.02 5.50
CA GLU A 200 1.53 15.32 6.63
C GLU A 200 1.28 16.22 7.85
N LYS A 201 2.03 17.31 8.00
CA LYS A 201 1.86 18.30 9.08
C LYS A 201 0.55 19.07 9.03
N ASN A 202 -0.13 19.08 7.88
CA ASN A 202 -1.39 19.81 7.70
C ASN A 202 -2.64 19.00 8.06
N ILE A 203 -2.50 17.78 8.58
CA ILE A 203 -3.61 16.94 9.06
C ILE A 203 -4.08 17.46 10.44
N GLN A 204 -4.87 18.53 10.48
CA GLN A 204 -5.24 19.15 11.77
C GLN A 204 -6.70 18.94 12.21
N ASN A 205 -7.61 18.40 11.42
CA ASN A 205 -9.05 18.49 11.71
C ASN A 205 -9.78 17.18 11.98
N GLY A 206 -9.13 16.14 12.50
CA GLY A 206 -9.83 14.95 13.04
C GLY A 206 -10.61 14.11 11.99
N GLN A 207 -10.63 14.50 10.73
CA GLN A 207 -11.17 13.71 9.65
C GLN A 207 -10.03 12.96 8.97
N TYR A 208 -9.94 11.68 9.28
CA TYR A 208 -8.93 10.78 8.75
C TYR A 208 -9.26 10.40 7.31
N TYR A 209 -8.78 11.20 6.37
CA TYR A 209 -8.62 10.76 4.99
C TYR A 209 -7.16 10.41 4.80
N PRO A 210 -6.83 9.13 4.60
CA PRO A 210 -5.44 8.76 4.47
C PRO A 210 -4.87 9.31 3.16
N TYR A 211 -4.07 10.37 3.25
CA TYR A 211 -3.37 10.98 2.09
C TYR A 211 -2.43 10.00 1.37
N ASN A 212 -2.14 8.87 1.99
CA ASN A 212 -1.39 7.75 1.44
C ASN A 212 -2.27 6.69 0.75
N SER A 213 -3.54 6.96 0.52
CA SER A 213 -4.52 6.09 -0.14
C SER A 213 -5.11 6.73 -1.38
N ILE A 214 -5.98 6.00 -2.08
CA ILE A 214 -6.71 6.52 -3.25
C ILE A 214 -7.85 7.50 -2.88
N VAL A 215 -8.29 7.48 -1.62
CA VAL A 215 -9.46 8.27 -1.17
C VAL A 215 -9.18 9.77 -1.26
N ALA A 216 -8.04 10.22 -0.76
CA ALA A 216 -7.72 11.64 -0.73
C ALA A 216 -7.45 12.21 -2.15
N PRO A 217 -6.64 11.60 -3.03
CA PRO A 217 -6.45 12.10 -4.40
C PRO A 217 -7.73 12.15 -5.20
N ILE A 218 -8.57 11.11 -5.11
CA ILE A 218 -9.79 11.02 -5.93
C ILE A 218 -10.89 11.95 -5.39
N LEU A 219 -11.13 11.97 -4.06
CA LEU A 219 -12.24 12.71 -3.48
C LEU A 219 -11.90 14.12 -2.97
N ARG A 220 -10.64 14.38 -2.62
CA ARG A 220 -10.18 15.66 -2.04
C ARG A 220 -9.17 16.41 -2.87
N LYS A 221 -8.61 15.75 -3.88
CA LYS A 221 -7.58 16.34 -4.74
C LYS A 221 -6.28 16.71 -3.99
N GLU A 222 -5.97 15.93 -2.94
CA GLU A 222 -4.78 16.11 -2.10
C GLU A 222 -4.13 14.75 -1.81
N ALA A 223 -2.80 14.66 -1.87
CA ALA A 223 -2.09 13.42 -1.57
C ALA A 223 -0.63 13.65 -1.18
N ILE A 224 -0.03 12.66 -0.51
CA ILE A 224 1.42 12.43 -0.47
C ILE A 224 1.83 11.47 -1.60
N CYS A 225 3.12 11.21 -1.77
CA CYS A 225 3.66 10.37 -2.85
C CYS A 225 2.98 8.99 -2.99
N SER A 226 2.70 8.32 -1.87
CA SER A 226 2.02 7.02 -1.89
C SER A 226 0.56 7.11 -2.35
N GLY A 227 -0.13 8.20 -2.06
CA GLY A 227 -1.48 8.45 -2.57
C GLY A 227 -1.49 8.65 -4.08
N TYR A 228 -0.55 9.46 -4.62
CA TYR A 228 -0.34 9.60 -6.06
C TYR A 228 -0.08 8.23 -6.71
N ALA A 229 0.89 7.50 -6.20
CA ALA A 229 1.31 6.24 -6.79
C ALA A 229 0.23 5.15 -6.72
N LYS A 230 -0.50 5.03 -5.61
CA LYS A 230 -1.64 4.11 -5.50
C LYS A 230 -2.78 4.47 -6.43
N THR A 231 -3.08 5.76 -6.56
CA THR A 231 -4.14 6.23 -7.46
C THR A 231 -3.78 5.98 -8.92
N PHE A 232 -2.52 6.15 -9.28
CA PHE A 232 -2.04 5.78 -10.62
C PHE A 232 -2.32 4.31 -10.92
N VAL A 233 -1.89 3.39 -10.05
CA VAL A 233 -2.14 1.95 -10.23
C VAL A 233 -3.63 1.64 -10.29
N TYR A 234 -4.41 2.21 -9.37
CA TYR A 234 -5.86 2.00 -9.31
C TYR A 234 -6.56 2.41 -10.61
N LEU A 235 -6.28 3.60 -11.14
CA LEU A 235 -6.89 4.08 -12.38
C LEU A 235 -6.41 3.31 -13.61
N MET A 236 -5.13 2.90 -13.66
CA MET A 236 -4.61 2.03 -14.72
C MET A 236 -5.32 0.66 -14.71
N ASN A 237 -5.49 0.05 -13.54
CA ASN A 237 -6.20 -1.23 -13.43
C ASN A 237 -7.68 -1.09 -13.81
N LYS A 238 -8.36 0.00 -13.42
CA LYS A 238 -9.75 0.28 -13.85
C LYS A 238 -9.87 0.50 -15.36
N ALA A 239 -8.80 0.96 -16.00
CA ALA A 239 -8.70 1.06 -17.46
C ALA A 239 -8.27 -0.25 -18.15
N GLY A 240 -8.07 -1.34 -17.41
CA GLY A 240 -7.69 -2.65 -17.96
C GLY A 240 -6.18 -2.88 -18.10
N TYR A 241 -5.33 -2.00 -17.58
CA TYR A 241 -3.88 -2.10 -17.71
C TYR A 241 -3.20 -2.51 -16.41
N GLU A 242 -2.17 -3.35 -16.54
CA GLU A 242 -1.25 -3.66 -15.46
C GLU A 242 -0.35 -2.46 -15.15
N ALA A 243 -0.14 -2.20 -13.85
CA ALA A 243 0.80 -1.19 -13.39
C ALA A 243 1.43 -1.59 -12.06
N ALA A 244 2.62 -1.06 -11.77
CA ALA A 244 3.33 -1.34 -10.53
C ALA A 244 3.31 -0.15 -9.56
N TYR A 245 3.25 -0.51 -8.28
CA TYR A 245 3.55 0.38 -7.16
C TYR A 245 4.98 0.12 -6.71
N CYS A 246 5.83 1.12 -6.83
CA CYS A 246 7.24 1.07 -6.49
C CYS A 246 7.51 1.90 -5.24
N THR A 247 8.38 1.40 -4.36
CA THR A 247 8.86 2.15 -3.19
C THR A 247 10.36 2.05 -3.05
N GLY A 248 10.97 3.09 -2.47
CA GLY A 248 12.41 3.12 -2.25
C GLY A 248 12.87 4.49 -1.75
N TYR A 249 14.14 4.80 -1.96
CA TYR A 249 14.73 6.07 -1.55
C TYR A 249 15.17 6.90 -2.76
N THR A 250 14.92 8.21 -2.69
CA THR A 250 15.47 9.17 -3.64
C THR A 250 16.96 9.38 -3.39
N SER A 251 17.65 10.11 -4.28
CA SER A 251 19.06 10.53 -4.11
C SER A 251 19.30 11.30 -2.81
N GLY A 252 18.28 12.01 -2.31
CA GLY A 252 18.32 12.69 -1.01
C GLY A 252 18.05 11.82 0.21
N GLY A 253 17.90 10.51 0.05
CA GLY A 253 17.60 9.56 1.15
C GLY A 253 16.18 9.66 1.69
N ILE A 254 15.24 10.27 0.95
CA ILE A 254 13.83 10.38 1.32
C ILE A 254 13.10 9.15 0.83
N TYR A 255 12.36 8.48 1.71
CA TYR A 255 11.50 7.37 1.32
C TYR A 255 10.36 7.88 0.43
N HIS A 256 10.17 7.23 -0.71
CA HIS A 256 9.31 7.72 -1.77
C HIS A 256 8.56 6.58 -2.46
N ALA A 257 7.44 6.91 -3.11
CA ALA A 257 6.66 5.98 -3.92
C ALA A 257 6.48 6.54 -5.33
N TRP A 258 6.56 5.65 -6.33
CA TRP A 258 6.37 5.93 -7.76
C TRP A 258 5.76 4.71 -8.45
N ASN A 259 5.73 4.70 -9.77
CA ASN A 259 5.06 3.68 -10.55
C ASN A 259 5.95 3.09 -11.65
N ALA A 260 5.54 1.95 -12.18
CA ALA A 260 6.05 1.42 -13.44
C ALA A 260 4.92 0.80 -14.27
N ILE A 261 5.13 0.77 -15.59
CA ILE A 261 4.34 0.02 -16.57
C ILE A 261 5.29 -0.81 -17.41
N VAL A 262 4.79 -1.84 -18.10
CA VAL A 262 5.56 -2.53 -19.14
C VAL A 262 5.23 -1.90 -20.48
N TYR A 263 6.21 -1.24 -21.08
CA TYR A 263 6.09 -0.64 -22.39
C TYR A 263 7.19 -1.17 -23.33
N ASN A 264 6.80 -1.68 -24.51
CA ASN A 264 7.71 -2.33 -25.46
C ASN A 264 8.53 -3.49 -24.85
N GLY A 265 7.96 -4.22 -23.88
CA GLY A 265 8.60 -5.36 -23.22
C GLY A 265 9.55 -4.98 -22.07
N GLU A 266 9.70 -3.71 -21.76
CA GLU A 266 10.57 -3.21 -20.70
C GLU A 266 9.79 -2.46 -19.62
N ALA A 267 10.26 -2.59 -18.36
CA ALA A 267 9.72 -1.79 -17.27
C ALA A 267 10.09 -0.32 -17.45
N THR A 268 9.09 0.53 -17.50
CA THR A 268 9.21 1.97 -17.71
C THR A 268 8.60 2.71 -16.53
N TYR A 269 9.34 3.63 -15.94
CA TYR A 269 8.99 4.25 -14.66
C TYR A 269 8.31 5.61 -14.83
N ILE A 270 7.37 5.87 -13.93
CA ILE A 270 6.55 7.10 -13.91
C ILE A 270 6.46 7.58 -12.47
N ASP A 271 6.70 8.85 -12.24
CA ASP A 271 6.55 9.49 -10.93
C ASP A 271 5.55 10.65 -10.99
N PRO A 272 4.26 10.38 -10.77
CA PRO A 272 3.23 11.40 -10.84
C PRO A 272 3.44 12.52 -9.80
N THR A 273 4.06 12.21 -8.66
CA THR A 273 4.34 13.21 -7.61
C THR A 273 5.33 14.28 -8.09
N TYR A 274 6.44 13.84 -8.68
CA TYR A 274 7.44 14.76 -9.20
C TYR A 274 6.98 15.46 -10.49
N ASN A 275 6.18 14.76 -11.30
CA ASN A 275 5.54 15.35 -12.46
C ASN A 275 4.57 16.49 -12.06
N ALA A 276 3.78 16.31 -11.02
CA ALA A 276 2.84 17.31 -10.52
C ALA A 276 3.53 18.57 -9.95
N SER A 277 4.79 18.47 -9.52
CA SER A 277 5.54 19.59 -8.95
C SER A 277 6.15 20.53 -10.01
N GLY A 278 6.05 20.20 -11.31
CA GLY A 278 6.68 21.00 -12.36
C GLY A 278 6.30 20.58 -13.78
N ASN A 279 7.24 20.01 -14.51
CA ASN A 279 6.97 19.51 -15.86
C ASN A 279 6.33 18.13 -15.77
N HIS A 280 5.07 18.00 -16.20
CA HIS A 280 4.28 16.76 -16.18
C HIS A 280 4.91 15.56 -16.93
N MET A 281 5.97 15.80 -17.71
CA MET A 281 6.70 14.79 -18.46
C MET A 281 8.11 14.52 -17.93
N ALA A 282 8.58 15.26 -16.92
CA ALA A 282 9.97 15.17 -16.46
C ALA A 282 10.33 13.77 -15.92
N TYR A 283 9.37 13.11 -15.29
CA TYR A 283 9.49 11.76 -14.72
C TYR A 283 8.45 10.79 -15.32
N PHE A 284 8.10 10.99 -16.59
CA PHE A 284 7.20 10.13 -17.33
C PHE A 284 7.99 9.23 -18.27
N CYS A 285 7.70 7.92 -18.24
CA CYS A 285 8.36 6.88 -19.06
C CYS A 285 9.89 6.91 -18.99
N ARG A 286 10.43 6.92 -17.78
CA ARG A 286 11.87 6.86 -17.52
C ARG A 286 12.38 5.43 -17.50
N THR A 287 13.60 5.23 -17.98
CA THR A 287 14.31 3.95 -17.85
C THR A 287 14.85 3.77 -16.43
N LYS A 288 15.28 2.57 -16.08
CA LYS A 288 15.97 2.31 -14.81
C LYS A 288 17.26 3.11 -14.69
N GLU A 289 17.98 3.33 -15.80
CA GLU A 289 19.21 4.14 -15.84
C GLU A 289 18.92 5.62 -15.56
N ASP A 290 17.79 6.16 -16.04
CA ASP A 290 17.38 7.54 -15.73
C ASP A 290 17.10 7.74 -14.23
N LEU A 291 16.75 6.66 -13.52
CA LEU A 291 16.45 6.64 -12.09
C LEU A 291 17.57 6.01 -11.25
N LYS A 292 18.78 5.89 -11.77
CA LYS A 292 19.90 5.20 -11.10
C LYS A 292 20.27 5.76 -9.72
N GLU A 293 19.93 7.01 -9.45
CA GLU A 293 20.14 7.63 -8.14
C GLU A 293 19.08 7.22 -7.10
N ARG A 294 18.05 6.51 -7.51
CA ARG A 294 17.02 5.96 -6.62
C ARG A 294 17.38 4.53 -6.22
N THR A 295 17.14 4.21 -4.96
CA THR A 295 17.24 2.83 -4.48
C THR A 295 15.83 2.25 -4.40
N GLU A 296 15.51 1.30 -5.29
CA GLU A 296 14.23 0.59 -5.27
C GLU A 296 14.26 -0.51 -4.18
N ASN A 297 13.31 -0.45 -3.25
CA ASN A 297 13.18 -1.44 -2.18
C ASN A 297 12.11 -2.48 -2.50
N SER A 298 11.05 -2.10 -3.20
CA SER A 298 9.95 -2.98 -3.55
C SER A 298 9.26 -2.51 -4.81
N ILE A 299 8.91 -3.45 -5.66
CA ILE A 299 8.05 -3.28 -6.83
C ILE A 299 6.96 -4.33 -6.78
N ILE A 300 5.70 -3.90 -6.84
CA ILE A 300 4.53 -4.76 -6.81
C ILE A 300 3.66 -4.45 -8.01
N TRP A 301 3.42 -5.47 -8.83
CA TRP A 301 2.57 -5.39 -10.01
C TRP A 301 1.14 -5.77 -9.67
N PHE A 302 0.18 -4.96 -10.10
CA PHE A 302 -1.24 -5.19 -9.96
C PHE A 302 -1.88 -5.27 -11.34
N SER A 303 -2.64 -6.34 -11.59
CA SER A 303 -3.40 -6.50 -12.83
C SER A 303 -4.77 -5.86 -12.71
N ALA A 304 -5.34 -5.54 -13.88
CA ALA A 304 -6.77 -5.32 -13.98
C ALA A 304 -7.53 -6.57 -13.53
N SER A 305 -8.59 -6.40 -12.74
CA SER A 305 -9.54 -7.49 -12.50
C SER A 305 -10.35 -7.70 -13.76
N ASP A 306 -10.39 -8.92 -14.28
CA ASP A 306 -11.49 -9.34 -15.15
C ASP A 306 -12.71 -9.61 -14.22
N ASP A 307 -13.51 -8.60 -13.95
CA ASP A 307 -14.85 -8.76 -13.39
C ASP A 307 -15.80 -9.27 -14.48
#